data_eb8a92859f41361bede6c45e636cce61
#
_entry.id   eb8a92859f41361bede6c45e636cce61
#
_cell.length_a   1.000
_cell.length_b   1.000
_cell.length_c   1.000
_cell.angle_alpha   90.00
_cell.angle_beta   90.00
_cell.angle_gamma   90.00
#
_symmetry.space_group_name_H-M   'P 1'
#
loop_
_entity.id
_entity.type
_entity.pdbx_description
1 polymer ?
#
loop_
_entity_poly.entity_id
_entity_poly.type
_entity_poly.pdbx_seq_one_letter_code
_entity_poly.pdbx_strand_id
1 'polypeptide(L)'
;MSVAAIETRRSILLTGWCVLAAIVLALVIAVGVSVGELAIPLQNVFYAISNRTGLTAEPLNRIYESVIWDFRLSRALVAACCGAGLAICGVVLQSLLKNALAEPYVLGVSAGASTGAVSIVVLGLGAGAISLSAGAFAGAFAAFDFVALLTNGARGGNERTILAGVAASQLFNAITAYTISTSASAQQARDVMFWLLGSFSGVRWPEFQLVIVVVLAGLAVCLWYARALDAFTFGDDAAASLGIAVPRVRLILFTTAALITATIVSMAGSIGFVGLVVPHVMRFFFGPLHRTLLIASALAGAILMVLADIASRLLIAPQSLPVGVVTALVGVPFFAVIIYRSRNK
;
A
#
# COMPACT_ATOMS: atom_id res chain seq x y z
N MET A 1 34.42 -19.40 7.86
CA MET A 1 33.74 -19.10 6.58
C MET A 1 34.17 -17.74 6.11
N SER A 2 34.63 -17.57 4.87
CA SER A 2 35.00 -16.25 4.35
C SER A 2 33.77 -15.35 4.21
N VAL A 3 33.94 -14.04 4.36
CA VAL A 3 32.87 -13.04 4.19
C VAL A 3 32.15 -13.20 2.83
N ALA A 4 32.92 -13.49 1.78
CA ALA A 4 32.38 -13.77 0.45
C ALA A 4 31.43 -14.98 0.40
N ALA A 5 31.70 -16.05 1.16
CA ALA A 5 30.84 -17.25 1.21
C ALA A 5 29.51 -16.94 1.92
N ILE A 6 29.52 -16.06 2.92
CA ILE A 6 28.30 -15.63 3.63
C ILE A 6 27.43 -14.74 2.71
N GLU A 7 28.03 -13.81 1.98
CA GLU A 7 27.32 -12.97 1.03
C GLU A 7 26.72 -13.77 -0.13
N THR A 8 27.46 -14.71 -0.70
CA THR A 8 26.97 -15.59 -1.77
C THR A 8 25.79 -16.44 -1.30
N ARG A 9 25.88 -17.06 -0.11
CA ARG A 9 24.79 -17.85 0.45
C ARG A 9 23.53 -16.99 0.68
N ARG A 10 23.70 -15.77 1.18
CA ARG A 10 22.60 -14.83 1.42
C ARG A 10 21.93 -14.38 0.12
N SER A 11 22.72 -14.12 -0.93
CA SER A 11 22.21 -13.79 -2.26
C SER A 11 21.40 -14.93 -2.87
N ILE A 12 21.90 -16.17 -2.79
CA ILE A 12 21.19 -17.37 -3.28
C ILE A 12 19.86 -17.56 -2.54
N LEU A 13 19.86 -17.42 -1.23
CA LEU A 13 18.64 -17.54 -0.42
C LEU A 13 17.60 -16.46 -0.79
N LEU A 14 18.03 -15.24 -0.98
CA LEU A 14 17.16 -14.16 -1.42
C LEU A 14 16.57 -14.43 -2.81
N THR A 15 17.41 -14.83 -3.76
CA THR A 15 16.95 -15.14 -5.12
C THR A 15 15.95 -16.30 -5.10
N GLY A 16 16.24 -17.38 -4.37
CA GLY A 16 15.33 -18.51 -4.22
C GLY A 16 13.99 -18.10 -3.60
N TRP A 17 14.02 -17.25 -2.57
CA TRP A 17 12.80 -16.73 -1.96
C TRP A 17 12.01 -15.82 -2.94
N CYS A 18 12.68 -14.94 -3.69
CA CYS A 18 12.01 -14.10 -4.67
C CYS A 18 11.31 -14.93 -5.76
N VAL A 19 11.94 -15.97 -6.25
CA VAL A 19 11.34 -16.89 -7.23
C VAL A 19 10.12 -17.60 -6.63
N LEU A 20 10.28 -18.16 -5.42
CA LEU A 20 9.17 -18.81 -4.72
C LEU A 20 8.01 -17.83 -4.47
N ALA A 21 8.31 -16.64 -3.98
CA ALA A 21 7.29 -15.62 -3.73
C ALA A 21 6.59 -15.16 -5.02
N ALA A 22 7.31 -15.05 -6.13
CA ALA A 22 6.73 -14.73 -7.43
C ALA A 22 5.79 -15.85 -7.92
N ILE A 23 6.17 -17.11 -7.75
CA ILE A 23 5.32 -18.27 -8.07
C ILE A 23 4.06 -18.27 -7.19
N VAL A 24 4.23 -18.08 -5.87
CA VAL A 24 3.10 -17.99 -4.93
C VAL A 24 2.18 -16.83 -5.29
N LEU A 25 2.73 -15.65 -5.62
CA LEU A 25 1.94 -14.49 -6.04
C LEU A 25 1.13 -14.80 -7.31
N ALA A 26 1.74 -15.41 -8.31
CA ALA A 26 1.05 -15.82 -9.55
C ALA A 26 -0.09 -16.80 -9.26
N LEU A 27 0.14 -17.79 -8.39
CA LEU A 27 -0.88 -18.76 -7.97
C LEU A 27 -2.03 -18.07 -7.21
N VAL A 28 -1.71 -17.19 -6.27
CA VAL A 28 -2.71 -16.46 -5.48
C VAL A 28 -3.53 -15.52 -6.39
N ILE A 29 -2.90 -14.86 -7.37
CA ILE A 29 -3.63 -14.07 -8.37
C ILE A 29 -4.55 -14.97 -9.19
N ALA A 30 -4.09 -16.13 -9.68
CA ALA A 30 -4.90 -17.07 -10.46
C ALA A 30 -6.12 -17.55 -9.65
N VAL A 31 -5.93 -17.89 -8.38
CA VAL A 31 -7.02 -18.23 -7.46
C VAL A 31 -7.96 -17.03 -7.27
N GLY A 32 -7.43 -15.84 -7.07
CA GLY A 32 -8.21 -14.61 -6.90
C GLY A 32 -9.06 -14.24 -8.11
N VAL A 33 -8.60 -14.60 -9.31
CA VAL A 33 -9.36 -14.45 -10.56
C VAL A 33 -10.44 -15.52 -10.70
N SER A 34 -10.18 -16.76 -10.25
CA SER A 34 -11.14 -17.87 -10.30
C SER A 34 -12.30 -17.68 -9.31
N VAL A 35 -11.99 -17.17 -8.11
CA VAL A 35 -12.92 -17.06 -6.97
C VAL A 35 -13.76 -15.78 -7.06
N GLY A 36 -15.08 -15.88 -6.79
CA GLY A 36 -16.05 -14.77 -6.72
C GLY A 36 -17.47 -15.28 -6.81
N GLU A 37 -18.47 -14.39 -6.88
CA GLU A 37 -19.89 -14.74 -6.99
C GLU A 37 -20.17 -15.74 -8.14
N LEU A 38 -19.51 -15.56 -9.26
CA LEU A 38 -19.47 -16.52 -10.35
C LEU A 38 -18.21 -17.37 -10.24
N ALA A 39 -18.33 -18.65 -9.92
CA ALA A 39 -17.20 -19.57 -9.91
C ALA A 39 -16.71 -19.81 -11.35
N ILE A 40 -15.47 -19.46 -11.62
CA ILE A 40 -14.85 -19.64 -12.95
C ILE A 40 -13.73 -20.68 -12.81
N PRO A 41 -13.80 -21.79 -13.58
CA PRO A 41 -12.74 -22.78 -13.54
C PRO A 41 -11.36 -22.18 -13.91
N LEU A 42 -10.31 -22.63 -13.25
CA LEU A 42 -8.94 -22.17 -13.51
C LEU A 42 -8.52 -22.34 -14.98
N GLN A 43 -9.03 -23.38 -15.65
CA GLN A 43 -8.82 -23.59 -17.08
C GLN A 43 -9.31 -22.40 -17.92
N ASN A 44 -10.51 -21.88 -17.61
CA ASN A 44 -11.06 -20.70 -18.31
C ASN A 44 -10.26 -19.43 -18.02
N VAL A 45 -9.69 -19.31 -16.81
CA VAL A 45 -8.77 -18.21 -16.47
C VAL A 45 -7.52 -18.27 -17.35
N PHE A 46 -6.93 -19.48 -17.49
CA PHE A 46 -5.78 -19.68 -18.37
C PHE A 46 -6.12 -19.36 -19.83
N TYR A 47 -7.24 -19.86 -20.35
CA TYR A 47 -7.68 -19.58 -21.73
C TYR A 47 -7.94 -18.07 -21.96
N ALA A 48 -8.59 -17.38 -21.03
CA ALA A 48 -8.84 -15.94 -21.16
C ALA A 48 -7.54 -15.14 -21.26
N ILE A 49 -6.55 -15.47 -20.41
CA ILE A 49 -5.25 -14.78 -20.40
C ILE A 49 -4.46 -15.13 -21.68
N SER A 50 -4.41 -16.41 -22.07
CA SER A 50 -3.64 -16.84 -23.24
C SER A 50 -4.24 -16.34 -24.55
N ASN A 51 -5.58 -16.30 -24.67
CA ASN A 51 -6.25 -15.71 -25.84
C ASN A 51 -5.93 -14.21 -25.97
N ARG A 52 -5.98 -13.48 -24.86
CA ARG A 52 -5.75 -12.02 -24.85
C ARG A 52 -4.28 -11.66 -25.11
N THR A 53 -3.36 -12.55 -24.77
CA THR A 53 -1.92 -12.40 -25.06
C THR A 53 -1.54 -12.94 -26.44
N GLY A 54 -2.48 -13.52 -27.19
CA GLY A 54 -2.23 -14.08 -28.51
C GLY A 54 -1.53 -15.43 -28.55
N LEU A 55 -1.44 -16.12 -27.39
CA LEU A 55 -0.78 -17.43 -27.28
C LEU A 55 -1.68 -18.57 -27.74
N THR A 56 -2.99 -18.43 -27.58
CA THR A 56 -4.01 -19.41 -28.00
C THR A 56 -5.24 -18.70 -28.57
N ALA A 57 -6.14 -19.47 -29.20
CA ALA A 57 -7.44 -19.00 -29.70
C ALA A 57 -8.54 -19.98 -29.29
N GLU A 58 -8.56 -20.37 -28.02
CA GLU A 58 -9.54 -21.32 -27.50
C GLU A 58 -10.93 -20.69 -27.36
N PRO A 59 -12.01 -21.42 -27.71
CA PRO A 59 -13.37 -20.91 -27.62
C PRO A 59 -13.75 -20.65 -26.15
N LEU A 60 -13.91 -19.38 -25.79
CA LEU A 60 -14.35 -18.95 -24.46
C LEU A 60 -15.60 -18.06 -24.59
N ASN A 61 -16.53 -18.19 -23.65
CA ASN A 61 -17.67 -17.30 -23.57
C ASN A 61 -17.18 -15.86 -23.33
N ARG A 62 -17.62 -14.91 -24.15
CA ARG A 62 -17.25 -13.49 -24.08
C ARG A 62 -17.51 -12.87 -22.70
N ILE A 63 -18.56 -13.35 -22.00
CA ILE A 63 -18.87 -12.89 -20.64
C ILE A 63 -17.75 -13.32 -19.67
N TYR A 64 -17.31 -14.58 -19.74
CA TYR A 64 -16.20 -15.06 -18.90
C TYR A 64 -14.89 -14.33 -19.22
N GLU A 65 -14.60 -14.12 -20.50
CA GLU A 65 -13.42 -13.39 -20.93
C GLU A 65 -13.39 -11.96 -20.35
N SER A 66 -14.49 -11.22 -20.48
CA SER A 66 -14.59 -9.87 -19.91
C SER A 66 -14.54 -9.86 -18.38
N VAL A 67 -15.24 -10.76 -17.70
CA VAL A 67 -15.21 -10.86 -16.23
C VAL A 67 -13.80 -11.18 -15.74
N ILE A 68 -13.09 -12.09 -16.40
CA ILE A 68 -11.73 -12.46 -16.03
C ILE A 68 -10.77 -11.29 -16.27
N TRP A 69 -10.77 -10.75 -17.50
CA TRP A 69 -9.77 -9.77 -17.93
C TRP A 69 -10.03 -8.38 -17.34
N ASP A 70 -11.27 -7.84 -17.54
CA ASP A 70 -11.54 -6.44 -17.23
C ASP A 70 -11.83 -6.18 -15.74
N PHE A 71 -12.30 -7.21 -15.01
CA PHE A 71 -12.76 -7.03 -13.63
C PHE A 71 -11.87 -7.75 -12.60
N ARG A 72 -11.61 -9.06 -12.80
CA ARG A 72 -10.95 -9.84 -11.76
C ARG A 72 -9.43 -9.77 -11.81
N LEU A 73 -8.85 -9.84 -13.00
CA LEU A 73 -7.41 -9.77 -13.18
C LEU A 73 -6.89 -8.37 -12.83
N SER A 74 -7.53 -7.31 -13.36
CA SER A 74 -7.18 -5.93 -13.03
C SER A 74 -7.26 -5.68 -11.52
N ARG A 75 -8.33 -6.14 -10.84
CA ARG A 75 -8.51 -6.05 -9.39
C ARG A 75 -7.39 -6.75 -8.62
N ALA A 76 -7.06 -7.99 -8.97
CA ALA A 76 -6.01 -8.75 -8.30
C ALA A 76 -4.62 -8.12 -8.48
N LEU A 77 -4.34 -7.58 -9.67
CA LEU A 77 -3.08 -6.89 -9.98
C LEU A 77 -2.98 -5.57 -9.21
N VAL A 78 -4.07 -4.77 -9.13
CA VAL A 78 -4.10 -3.54 -8.32
C VAL A 78 -3.90 -3.89 -6.84
N ALA A 79 -4.58 -4.93 -6.33
CA ALA A 79 -4.39 -5.37 -4.95
C ALA A 79 -2.92 -5.74 -4.67
N ALA A 80 -2.27 -6.49 -5.57
CA ALA A 80 -0.86 -6.83 -5.46
C ALA A 80 0.04 -5.58 -5.42
N CYS A 81 -0.17 -4.63 -6.33
CA CYS A 81 0.58 -3.37 -6.36
C CYS A 81 0.36 -2.53 -5.10
N CYS A 82 -0.88 -2.44 -4.61
CA CYS A 82 -1.20 -1.71 -3.38
C CYS A 82 -0.52 -2.34 -2.17
N GLY A 83 -0.55 -3.67 -2.05
CA GLY A 83 0.14 -4.38 -0.98
C GLY A 83 1.65 -4.18 -1.01
N ALA A 84 2.27 -4.29 -2.19
CA ALA A 84 3.68 -4.01 -2.39
C ALA A 84 4.04 -2.57 -2.01
N GLY A 85 3.29 -1.59 -2.51
CA GLY A 85 3.54 -0.18 -2.26
C GLY A 85 3.41 0.19 -0.78
N LEU A 86 2.35 -0.26 -0.10
CA LEU A 86 2.18 -0.01 1.35
C LEU A 86 3.30 -0.65 2.17
N ALA A 87 3.73 -1.87 1.82
CA ALA A 87 4.83 -2.53 2.50
C ALA A 87 6.17 -1.80 2.28
N ILE A 88 6.47 -1.31 1.07
CA ILE A 88 7.64 -0.47 0.79
C ILE A 88 7.61 0.81 1.63
N CYS A 89 6.47 1.52 1.64
CA CYS A 89 6.29 2.72 2.45
C CYS A 89 6.51 2.43 3.94
N GLY A 90 6.01 1.29 4.44
CA GLY A 90 6.24 0.85 5.81
C GLY A 90 7.72 0.67 6.13
N VAL A 91 8.50 -0.02 5.27
CA VAL A 91 9.95 -0.18 5.44
C VAL A 91 10.64 1.18 5.56
N VAL A 92 10.32 2.09 4.64
CA VAL A 92 10.94 3.43 4.59
C VAL A 92 10.59 4.25 5.82
N LEU A 93 9.30 4.33 6.18
CA LEU A 93 8.86 5.16 7.29
C LEU A 93 9.31 4.64 8.65
N GLN A 94 9.32 3.31 8.86
CA GLN A 94 9.88 2.71 10.07
C GLN A 94 11.35 3.05 10.25
N SER A 95 12.11 3.11 9.17
CA SER A 95 13.53 3.49 9.21
C SER A 95 13.72 4.99 9.45
N LEU A 96 13.03 5.85 8.68
CA LEU A 96 13.16 7.31 8.80
C LEU A 96 12.70 7.86 10.14
N LEU A 97 11.59 7.32 10.68
CA LEU A 97 11.03 7.74 11.96
C LEU A 97 11.62 6.97 13.15
N LYS A 98 12.50 5.98 12.89
CA LYS A 98 13.09 5.09 13.92
C LYS A 98 12.02 4.52 14.84
N ASN A 99 10.87 4.20 14.27
CA ASN A 99 9.71 3.69 14.99
C ASN A 99 9.14 2.49 14.22
N ALA A 100 9.22 1.31 14.81
CA ALA A 100 8.72 0.07 14.23
C ALA A 100 7.19 0.08 14.00
N LEU A 101 6.47 1.02 14.62
CA LEU A 101 5.03 1.22 14.52
C LEU A 101 4.65 2.25 13.45
N ALA A 102 5.63 2.83 12.75
CA ALA A 102 5.35 3.80 11.69
C ALA A 102 4.72 3.10 10.49
N GLU A 103 3.61 3.66 10.04
CA GLU A 103 2.90 3.26 8.82
C GLU A 103 2.63 4.48 7.94
N PRO A 104 2.29 4.30 6.65
CA PRO A 104 2.10 5.41 5.72
C PRO A 104 1.10 6.49 6.18
N TYR A 105 0.12 6.11 6.96
CA TYR A 105 -0.93 7.01 7.43
C TYR A 105 -0.50 7.99 8.53
N VAL A 106 0.63 7.74 9.18
CA VAL A 106 1.21 8.67 10.17
C VAL A 106 1.50 10.06 9.58
N LEU A 107 1.66 10.17 8.25
CA LEU A 107 1.86 11.44 7.56
C LEU A 107 0.54 12.20 7.26
N GLY A 108 -0.60 11.77 7.78
CA GLY A 108 -1.89 12.41 7.55
C GLY A 108 -2.49 12.19 6.15
N VAL A 109 -1.78 11.48 5.27
CA VAL A 109 -2.14 11.28 3.86
C VAL A 109 -3.53 10.65 3.69
N SER A 110 -3.90 9.69 4.52
CA SER A 110 -5.23 9.05 4.47
C SER A 110 -6.35 10.01 4.87
N ALA A 111 -6.16 10.80 5.93
CA ALA A 111 -7.16 11.78 6.36
C ALA A 111 -7.35 12.89 5.31
N GLY A 112 -6.25 13.35 4.71
CA GLY A 112 -6.31 14.28 3.58
C GLY A 112 -7.04 13.71 2.37
N ALA A 113 -6.75 12.46 2.00
CA ALA A 113 -7.47 11.77 0.93
C ALA A 113 -8.98 11.71 1.19
N SER A 114 -9.34 11.40 2.44
CA SER A 114 -10.75 11.38 2.88
C SER A 114 -11.42 12.74 2.69
N THR A 115 -10.76 13.81 3.14
CA THR A 115 -11.27 15.18 2.95
C THR A 115 -11.43 15.53 1.48
N GLY A 116 -10.44 15.21 0.65
CA GLY A 116 -10.51 15.47 -0.78
C GLY A 116 -11.62 14.69 -1.47
N ALA A 117 -11.78 13.40 -1.18
CA ALA A 117 -12.86 12.56 -1.70
C ALA A 117 -14.25 13.09 -1.30
N VAL A 118 -14.43 13.41 -0.02
CA VAL A 118 -15.69 13.96 0.52
C VAL A 118 -16.03 15.31 -0.12
N SER A 119 -15.02 16.15 -0.31
CA SER A 119 -15.22 17.45 -0.98
C SER A 119 -15.76 17.30 -2.41
N ILE A 120 -15.30 16.31 -3.16
CA ILE A 120 -15.84 16.02 -4.50
C ILE A 120 -17.26 15.50 -4.44
N VAL A 121 -17.54 14.50 -3.57
CA VAL A 121 -18.84 13.81 -3.54
C VAL A 121 -19.93 14.69 -2.92
N VAL A 122 -19.64 15.35 -1.80
CA VAL A 122 -20.64 16.05 -1.00
C VAL A 122 -20.82 17.49 -1.45
N LEU A 123 -19.72 18.21 -1.69
CA LEU A 123 -19.77 19.61 -2.13
C LEU A 123 -19.91 19.75 -3.65
N GLY A 124 -19.83 18.67 -4.41
CA GLY A 124 -19.92 18.69 -5.87
C GLY A 124 -18.80 19.47 -6.54
N LEU A 125 -17.62 19.55 -5.89
CA LEU A 125 -16.50 20.30 -6.45
C LEU A 125 -16.08 19.72 -7.79
N GLY A 126 -15.93 20.59 -8.76
CA GLY A 126 -15.58 20.21 -10.13
C GLY A 126 -16.77 19.83 -11.02
N ALA A 127 -18.03 19.94 -10.53
CA ALA A 127 -19.27 19.74 -11.32
C ALA A 127 -19.24 18.43 -12.16
N GLY A 128 -18.67 17.35 -11.64
CA GLY A 128 -18.51 16.05 -12.32
C GLY A 128 -17.28 15.94 -13.24
N ALA A 129 -16.52 17.02 -13.44
CA ALA A 129 -15.30 17.00 -14.25
C ALA A 129 -14.08 16.42 -13.49
N ILE A 130 -14.11 16.46 -12.14
CA ILE A 130 -13.04 15.94 -11.30
C ILE A 130 -13.48 14.59 -10.72
N SER A 131 -12.66 13.55 -10.92
CA SER A 131 -12.95 12.23 -10.37
C SER A 131 -12.74 12.20 -8.85
N LEU A 132 -13.46 11.29 -8.17
CA LEU A 132 -13.27 10.99 -6.75
C LEU A 132 -11.79 10.75 -6.41
N SER A 133 -11.12 9.93 -7.23
CA SER A 133 -9.70 9.59 -7.05
C SER A 133 -8.79 10.83 -7.19
N ALA A 134 -9.08 11.74 -8.12
CA ALA A 134 -8.30 12.97 -8.26
C ALA A 134 -8.46 13.88 -7.03
N GLY A 135 -9.68 14.02 -6.50
CA GLY A 135 -9.93 14.75 -5.26
C GLY A 135 -9.22 14.13 -4.06
N ALA A 136 -9.31 12.81 -3.91
CA ALA A 136 -8.61 12.07 -2.86
C ALA A 136 -7.09 12.25 -2.96
N PHE A 137 -6.53 12.16 -4.15
CA PHE A 137 -5.10 12.37 -4.39
C PHE A 137 -4.65 13.79 -4.02
N ALA A 138 -5.40 14.80 -4.46
CA ALA A 138 -5.12 16.21 -4.13
C ALA A 138 -5.19 16.46 -2.61
N GLY A 139 -6.20 15.92 -1.94
CA GLY A 139 -6.34 16.01 -0.49
C GLY A 139 -5.21 15.29 0.28
N ALA A 140 -4.78 14.13 -0.21
CA ALA A 140 -3.63 13.40 0.33
C ALA A 140 -2.34 14.22 0.25
N PHE A 141 -2.11 14.86 -0.89
CA PHE A 141 -0.96 15.74 -1.10
C PHE A 141 -1.04 17.00 -0.23
N ALA A 142 -2.21 17.63 -0.11
CA ALA A 142 -2.40 18.78 0.75
C ALA A 142 -2.09 18.47 2.23
N ALA A 143 -2.47 17.28 2.71
CA ALA A 143 -2.13 16.85 4.06
C ALA A 143 -0.62 16.60 4.22
N PHE A 144 0.03 15.98 3.24
CA PHE A 144 1.47 15.80 3.24
C PHE A 144 2.22 17.14 3.22
N ASP A 145 1.82 18.09 2.38
CA ASP A 145 2.41 19.42 2.31
C ASP A 145 2.22 20.16 3.63
N PHE A 146 1.06 20.04 4.26
CA PHE A 146 0.80 20.61 5.59
C PHE A 146 1.78 20.06 6.64
N VAL A 147 2.01 18.74 6.65
CA VAL A 147 3.02 18.12 7.53
C VAL A 147 4.42 18.62 7.20
N ALA A 148 4.77 18.70 5.93
CA ALA A 148 6.07 19.20 5.48
C ALA A 148 6.32 20.64 5.91
N LEU A 149 5.31 21.50 5.82
CA LEU A 149 5.36 22.90 6.29
C LEU A 149 5.57 22.98 7.81
N LEU A 150 4.80 22.21 8.60
CA LEU A 150 4.94 22.19 10.07
C LEU A 150 6.30 21.69 10.54
N THR A 151 6.95 20.84 9.77
CA THR A 151 8.25 20.25 10.10
C THR A 151 9.43 21.00 9.47
N ASN A 152 9.23 22.13 8.79
CA ASN A 152 10.25 22.80 7.98
C ASN A 152 10.89 21.83 6.95
N GLY A 153 10.07 21.04 6.29
CA GLY A 153 10.52 19.95 5.45
C GLY A 153 11.23 18.85 6.27
N ALA A 154 12.37 18.36 5.78
CA ALA A 154 13.10 17.27 6.41
C ALA A 154 13.98 17.68 7.63
N ARG A 155 13.95 18.94 8.05
CA ARG A 155 14.78 19.45 9.18
C ARG A 155 14.13 19.22 10.54
N GLY A 156 12.83 18.95 10.62
CA GLY A 156 12.14 18.55 11.85
C GLY A 156 12.61 17.16 12.29
N GLY A 157 12.87 16.98 13.59
CA GLY A 157 13.19 15.66 14.14
C GLY A 157 12.00 14.68 14.00
N ASN A 158 12.25 13.40 14.30
CA ASN A 158 11.25 12.35 14.17
C ASN A 158 9.96 12.63 14.96
N GLU A 159 10.10 13.14 16.20
CA GLU A 159 8.98 13.49 17.06
C GLU A 159 8.11 14.59 16.46
N ARG A 160 8.72 15.65 15.89
CA ARG A 160 7.99 16.71 15.20
C ARG A 160 7.21 16.19 14.01
N THR A 161 7.80 15.28 13.24
CA THR A 161 7.14 14.69 12.07
C THR A 161 5.92 13.87 12.49
N ILE A 162 6.03 13.08 13.53
CA ILE A 162 4.90 12.29 14.08
C ILE A 162 3.82 13.23 14.62
N LEU A 163 4.18 14.23 15.43
CA LEU A 163 3.21 15.20 15.96
C LEU A 163 2.51 16.00 14.85
N ALA A 164 3.24 16.44 13.84
CA ALA A 164 2.67 17.14 12.69
C ALA A 164 1.70 16.24 11.91
N GLY A 165 2.02 14.96 11.75
CA GLY A 165 1.15 13.98 11.10
C GLY A 165 -0.14 13.73 11.91
N VAL A 166 -0.04 13.64 13.22
CA VAL A 166 -1.22 13.53 14.10
C VAL A 166 -2.07 14.80 14.00
N ALA A 167 -1.47 15.99 14.06
CA ALA A 167 -2.19 17.25 13.92
C ALA A 167 -2.89 17.37 12.56
N ALA A 168 -2.19 17.00 11.47
CA ALA A 168 -2.77 16.94 10.13
C ALA A 168 -3.96 15.98 10.09
N SER A 169 -3.79 14.76 10.60
CA SER A 169 -4.86 13.75 10.61
C SER A 169 -6.09 14.26 11.35
N GLN A 170 -5.93 14.89 12.50
CA GLN A 170 -7.05 15.43 13.27
C GLN A 170 -7.74 16.59 12.56
N LEU A 171 -6.98 17.50 11.95
CA LEU A 171 -7.54 18.62 11.18
C LEU A 171 -8.37 18.12 9.98
N PHE A 172 -7.77 17.25 9.15
CA PHE A 172 -8.45 16.75 7.96
C PHE A 172 -9.65 15.84 8.32
N ASN A 173 -9.56 15.03 9.38
CA ASN A 173 -10.69 14.26 9.88
C ASN A 173 -11.83 15.16 10.38
N ALA A 174 -11.51 16.26 11.06
CA ALA A 174 -12.51 17.23 11.51
C ALA A 174 -13.20 17.91 10.32
N ILE A 175 -12.45 18.31 9.27
CA ILE A 175 -13.03 18.87 8.04
C ILE A 175 -13.94 17.85 7.36
N THR A 176 -13.51 16.58 7.25
CA THR A 176 -14.31 15.47 6.70
C THR A 176 -15.61 15.30 7.47
N ALA A 177 -15.54 15.19 8.79
CA ALA A 177 -16.71 15.02 9.65
C ALA A 177 -17.68 16.22 9.57
N TYR A 178 -17.15 17.43 9.57
CA TYR A 178 -17.94 18.65 9.40
C TYR A 178 -18.68 18.64 8.05
N THR A 179 -17.99 18.36 6.96
CA THR A 179 -18.58 18.32 5.61
C THR A 179 -19.68 17.27 5.51
N ILE A 180 -19.46 16.08 6.05
CA ILE A 180 -20.46 15.01 6.05
C ILE A 180 -21.68 15.42 6.88
N SER A 181 -21.48 15.97 8.08
CA SER A 181 -22.58 16.28 9.00
C SER A 181 -23.45 17.46 8.55
N THR A 182 -22.88 18.39 7.78
CA THR A 182 -23.60 19.62 7.38
C THR A 182 -24.17 19.58 5.97
N SER A 183 -23.60 18.78 5.08
CA SER A 183 -23.90 18.90 3.64
C SER A 183 -24.24 17.58 2.96
N ALA A 184 -23.92 16.41 3.56
CA ALA A 184 -24.14 15.13 2.93
C ALA A 184 -25.60 14.66 3.07
N SER A 185 -26.16 14.13 1.97
CA SER A 185 -27.36 13.28 2.05
C SER A 185 -27.04 11.97 2.73
N ALA A 186 -28.06 11.27 3.25
CA ALA A 186 -27.87 9.97 3.89
C ALA A 186 -27.23 8.93 2.94
N GLN A 187 -27.45 9.04 1.63
CA GLN A 187 -26.82 8.16 0.63
C GLN A 187 -25.33 8.51 0.46
N GLN A 188 -25.01 9.78 0.27
CA GLN A 188 -23.63 10.23 0.14
C GLN A 188 -22.79 9.89 1.38
N ALA A 189 -23.38 10.04 2.58
CA ALA A 189 -22.70 9.65 3.82
C ALA A 189 -22.36 8.14 3.84
N ARG A 190 -23.30 7.28 3.42
CA ARG A 190 -23.03 5.83 3.29
C ARG A 190 -21.95 5.53 2.26
N ASP A 191 -22.01 6.11 1.07
CA ASP A 191 -21.05 5.87 -0.01
C ASP A 191 -19.64 6.27 0.41
N VAL A 192 -19.50 7.41 1.09
CA VAL A 192 -18.24 7.87 1.67
C VAL A 192 -17.73 6.90 2.75
N MET A 193 -18.60 6.46 3.66
CA MET A 193 -18.20 5.49 4.69
C MET A 193 -17.65 4.19 4.10
N PHE A 194 -18.32 3.65 3.06
CA PHE A 194 -17.81 2.45 2.38
C PHE A 194 -16.46 2.69 1.70
N TRP A 195 -16.28 3.87 1.07
CA TRP A 195 -15.01 4.22 0.45
C TRP A 195 -13.87 4.36 1.49
N LEU A 196 -14.17 4.97 2.66
CA LEU A 196 -13.20 5.12 3.75
C LEU A 196 -12.69 3.78 4.30
N LEU A 197 -13.50 2.73 4.23
CA LEU A 197 -13.13 1.39 4.69
C LEU A 197 -12.19 0.63 3.73
N GLY A 198 -11.97 1.17 2.54
CA GLY A 198 -11.08 0.61 1.52
C GLY A 198 -11.66 -0.59 0.76
N SER A 199 -11.63 -0.51 -0.57
CA SER A 199 -12.15 -1.56 -1.45
C SER A 199 -11.48 -1.53 -2.82
N PHE A 200 -11.35 -2.72 -3.43
CA PHE A 200 -10.90 -2.87 -4.83
C PHE A 200 -12.04 -3.10 -5.81
N SER A 201 -13.31 -2.94 -5.42
CA SER A 201 -14.46 -3.26 -6.29
C SER A 201 -14.57 -2.36 -7.52
N GLY A 202 -14.08 -1.12 -7.43
CA GLY A 202 -14.18 -0.13 -8.51
C GLY A 202 -12.97 -0.05 -9.45
N VAL A 203 -11.86 -0.74 -9.14
CA VAL A 203 -10.60 -0.61 -9.90
C VAL A 203 -10.62 -1.39 -11.22
N ARG A 204 -9.91 -0.89 -12.23
CA ARG A 204 -9.79 -1.41 -13.59
C ARG A 204 -8.35 -1.28 -14.08
N TRP A 205 -8.13 -1.53 -15.38
CA TRP A 205 -6.82 -1.44 -16.03
C TRP A 205 -6.13 -0.06 -15.93
N PRO A 206 -6.84 1.09 -16.07
CA PRO A 206 -6.21 2.39 -15.88
C PRO A 206 -5.58 2.58 -14.51
N GLU A 207 -6.27 2.13 -13.44
CA GLU A 207 -5.76 2.18 -12.07
C GLU A 207 -4.53 1.26 -11.91
N PHE A 208 -4.56 0.07 -12.52
CA PHE A 208 -3.39 -0.82 -12.53
C PHE A 208 -2.20 -0.18 -13.22
N GLN A 209 -2.38 0.40 -14.42
CA GLN A 209 -1.30 1.05 -15.15
C GLN A 209 -0.66 2.19 -14.37
N LEU A 210 -1.48 2.98 -13.66
CA LEU A 210 -0.97 4.07 -12.84
C LEU A 210 -0.24 3.54 -11.61
N VAL A 211 -0.84 2.64 -10.84
CA VAL A 211 -0.25 2.17 -9.57
C VAL A 211 1.02 1.37 -9.80
N ILE A 212 1.11 0.55 -10.85
CA ILE A 212 2.32 -0.24 -11.13
C ILE A 212 3.52 0.67 -11.44
N VAL A 213 3.31 1.72 -12.24
CA VAL A 213 4.36 2.70 -12.56
C VAL A 213 4.83 3.41 -11.31
N VAL A 214 3.91 3.91 -10.49
CA VAL A 214 4.24 4.63 -9.25
C VAL A 214 4.96 3.73 -8.25
N VAL A 215 4.49 2.50 -8.06
CA VAL A 215 5.10 1.54 -7.11
C VAL A 215 6.48 1.10 -7.58
N LEU A 216 6.66 0.78 -8.87
CA LEU A 216 7.96 0.39 -9.40
C LEU A 216 8.97 1.55 -9.39
N ALA A 217 8.54 2.75 -9.77
CA ALA A 217 9.38 3.94 -9.67
C ALA A 217 9.78 4.22 -8.21
N GLY A 218 8.81 4.15 -7.30
CA GLY A 218 9.06 4.32 -5.87
C GLY A 218 10.00 3.26 -5.29
N LEU A 219 9.81 1.99 -5.68
CA LEU A 219 10.73 0.90 -5.30
C LEU A 219 12.15 1.18 -5.81
N ALA A 220 12.30 1.61 -7.07
CA ALA A 220 13.59 1.95 -7.65
C ALA A 220 14.28 3.07 -6.86
N VAL A 221 13.56 4.14 -6.50
CA VAL A 221 14.07 5.22 -5.64
C VAL A 221 14.49 4.68 -4.28
N CYS A 222 13.64 3.89 -3.62
CA CYS A 222 13.95 3.32 -2.30
C CYS A 222 15.17 2.39 -2.34
N LEU A 223 15.32 1.58 -3.40
CA LEU A 223 16.49 0.72 -3.60
C LEU A 223 17.77 1.52 -3.87
N TRP A 224 17.67 2.64 -4.59
CA TRP A 224 18.80 3.55 -4.80
C TRP A 224 19.31 4.12 -3.47
N TYR A 225 18.40 4.47 -2.58
CA TYR A 225 18.72 5.01 -1.25
C TYR A 225 18.81 3.94 -0.14
N ALA A 226 18.81 2.64 -0.48
CA ALA A 226 18.82 1.55 0.53
C ALA A 226 20.02 1.63 1.48
N ARG A 227 21.21 1.99 0.98
CA ARG A 227 22.40 2.22 1.82
C ARG A 227 22.25 3.40 2.78
N ALA A 228 21.57 4.46 2.34
CA ALA A 228 21.26 5.59 3.20
C ALA A 228 20.25 5.22 4.28
N LEU A 229 19.23 4.40 3.94
CA LEU A 229 18.31 3.84 4.92
C LEU A 229 19.03 2.95 5.95
N ASP A 230 20.02 2.15 5.53
CA ASP A 230 20.87 1.38 6.44
C ASP A 230 21.64 2.30 7.40
N ALA A 231 22.20 3.40 6.89
CA ALA A 231 22.93 4.37 7.71
C ALA A 231 22.02 5.10 8.72
N PHE A 232 20.79 5.42 8.37
CA PHE A 232 19.81 6.07 9.27
C PHE A 232 19.46 5.23 10.49
N THR A 233 19.64 3.92 10.46
CA THR A 233 19.45 3.06 11.65
C THR A 233 20.43 3.38 12.76
N PHE A 234 21.62 3.88 12.42
CA PHE A 234 22.66 4.30 13.39
C PHE A 234 22.54 5.77 13.84
N GLY A 235 21.64 6.52 13.25
CA GLY A 235 21.40 7.92 13.58
C GLY A 235 21.74 8.89 12.44
N ASP A 236 21.18 10.09 12.56
CA ASP A 236 21.35 11.13 11.54
C ASP A 236 22.77 11.64 11.48
N ASP A 237 23.43 11.79 12.64
CA ASP A 237 24.82 12.22 12.76
C ASP A 237 25.79 11.18 12.18
N ALA A 238 25.50 9.89 12.42
CA ALA A 238 26.26 8.79 11.82
C ALA A 238 26.10 8.78 10.28
N ALA A 239 24.90 8.97 9.78
CA ALA A 239 24.64 9.06 8.35
C ALA A 239 25.33 10.29 7.71
N ALA A 240 25.31 11.44 8.39
CA ALA A 240 25.98 12.66 7.94
C ALA A 240 27.51 12.49 7.89
N SER A 241 28.11 11.82 8.87
CA SER A 241 29.56 11.54 8.90
C SER A 241 30.02 10.62 7.76
N LEU A 242 29.09 9.81 7.21
CA LEU A 242 29.30 9.00 5.98
C LEU A 242 29.08 9.80 4.69
N GLY A 243 28.87 11.12 4.77
CA GLY A 243 28.67 12.00 3.61
C GLY A 243 27.25 12.00 3.04
N ILE A 244 26.26 11.45 3.77
CA ILE A 244 24.86 11.44 3.31
C ILE A 244 24.23 12.82 3.61
N ALA A 245 23.66 13.45 2.56
CA ALA A 245 22.90 14.69 2.70
C ALA A 245 21.52 14.40 3.35
N VAL A 246 21.51 14.16 4.67
CA VAL A 246 20.36 13.70 5.45
C VAL A 246 19.06 14.43 5.13
N PRO A 247 18.98 15.79 5.12
CA PRO A 247 17.70 16.47 4.86
C PRO A 247 17.17 16.20 3.44
N ARG A 248 18.05 16.14 2.45
CA ARG A 248 17.66 15.89 1.04
C ARG A 248 17.17 14.47 0.85
N VAL A 249 17.92 13.48 1.35
CA VAL A 249 17.54 12.06 1.22
C VAL A 249 16.24 11.76 1.97
N ARG A 250 16.09 12.32 3.16
CA ARG A 250 14.87 12.20 3.97
C ARG A 250 13.66 12.78 3.22
N LEU A 251 13.79 13.98 2.63
CA LEU A 251 12.73 14.61 1.85
C LEU A 251 12.32 13.75 0.65
N ILE A 252 13.29 13.25 -0.11
CA ILE A 252 13.02 12.38 -1.28
C ILE A 252 12.25 11.12 -0.84
N LEU A 253 12.69 10.46 0.22
CA LEU A 253 12.07 9.24 0.69
C LEU A 253 10.67 9.46 1.29
N PHE A 254 10.45 10.55 2.05
CA PHE A 254 9.12 10.92 2.54
C PHE A 254 8.18 11.24 1.38
N THR A 255 8.64 12.04 0.40
CA THR A 255 7.83 12.38 -0.80
C THR A 255 7.51 11.13 -1.62
N THR A 256 8.47 10.21 -1.78
CA THR A 256 8.23 8.92 -2.46
C THR A 256 7.17 8.10 -1.73
N ALA A 257 7.28 7.97 -0.41
CA ALA A 257 6.29 7.24 0.40
C ALA A 257 4.91 7.92 0.36
N ALA A 258 4.86 9.25 0.42
CA ALA A 258 3.62 10.01 0.31
C ALA A 258 2.96 9.84 -1.07
N LEU A 259 3.74 9.88 -2.16
CA LEU A 259 3.24 9.69 -3.51
C LEU A 259 2.66 8.29 -3.72
N ILE A 260 3.38 7.24 -3.30
CA ILE A 260 2.87 5.86 -3.36
C ILE A 260 1.57 5.74 -2.56
N THR A 261 1.57 6.23 -1.31
CA THR A 261 0.40 6.13 -0.42
C THR A 261 -0.78 6.92 -0.96
N ALA A 262 -0.58 8.16 -1.43
CA ALA A 262 -1.64 8.99 -2.02
C ALA A 262 -2.27 8.32 -3.25
N THR A 263 -1.44 7.73 -4.13
CA THR A 263 -1.91 6.97 -5.29
C THR A 263 -2.75 5.77 -4.86
N ILE A 264 -2.30 4.99 -3.88
CA ILE A 264 -3.05 3.81 -3.41
C ILE A 264 -4.38 4.23 -2.75
N VAL A 265 -4.33 5.19 -1.83
CA VAL A 265 -5.54 5.64 -1.11
C VAL A 265 -6.56 6.28 -2.04
N SER A 266 -6.12 7.02 -3.05
CA SER A 266 -7.02 7.65 -4.03
C SER A 266 -7.84 6.64 -4.85
N MET A 267 -7.33 5.43 -5.04
CA MET A 267 -7.98 4.37 -5.82
C MET A 267 -8.76 3.38 -4.97
N ALA A 268 -8.16 2.96 -3.85
CA ALA A 268 -8.63 1.85 -3.04
C ALA A 268 -9.17 2.26 -1.68
N GLY A 269 -9.12 3.55 -1.33
CA GLY A 269 -9.46 4.01 0.01
C GLY A 269 -8.39 3.64 1.05
N SER A 270 -8.74 3.76 2.34
CA SER A 270 -7.79 3.52 3.43
C SER A 270 -7.62 2.03 3.73
N ILE A 271 -6.39 1.52 3.65
CA ILE A 271 -6.05 0.11 3.91
C ILE A 271 -4.86 0.06 4.88
N GLY A 272 -5.13 -0.13 6.17
CA GLY A 272 -4.12 -0.15 7.23
C GLY A 272 -3.43 -1.50 7.44
N PHE A 273 -2.47 -1.50 8.35
CA PHE A 273 -1.72 -2.64 8.87
C PHE A 273 -0.73 -3.32 7.92
N VAL A 274 -0.87 -3.20 6.61
CA VAL A 274 0.06 -3.83 5.64
C VAL A 274 1.47 -3.26 5.78
N GLY A 275 1.58 -1.94 5.79
CA GLY A 275 2.85 -1.24 5.97
C GLY A 275 3.48 -1.41 7.36
N LEU A 276 2.69 -1.84 8.34
CA LEU A 276 3.15 -2.09 9.69
C LEU A 276 3.62 -3.53 9.88
N VAL A 277 2.77 -4.48 9.48
CA VAL A 277 2.97 -5.91 9.76
C VAL A 277 4.01 -6.53 8.83
N VAL A 278 3.91 -6.27 7.53
CA VAL A 278 4.74 -6.95 6.53
C VAL A 278 6.25 -6.67 6.71
N PRO A 279 6.69 -5.41 6.86
CA PRO A 279 8.11 -5.13 7.09
C PRO A 279 8.64 -5.77 8.39
N HIS A 280 7.81 -5.79 9.43
CA HIS A 280 8.19 -6.39 10.71
C HIS A 280 8.46 -7.90 10.56
N VAL A 281 7.55 -8.62 9.91
CA VAL A 281 7.71 -10.06 9.62
C VAL A 281 8.92 -10.32 8.73
N MET A 282 9.07 -9.55 7.65
CA MET A 282 10.18 -9.75 6.71
C MET A 282 11.54 -9.43 7.36
N ARG A 283 11.61 -8.49 8.28
CA ARG A 283 12.83 -8.21 9.04
C ARG A 283 13.27 -9.39 9.90
N PHE A 284 12.32 -10.15 10.44
CA PHE A 284 12.62 -11.36 11.19
C PHE A 284 13.28 -12.45 10.32
N PHE A 285 12.83 -12.62 9.08
CA PHE A 285 13.36 -13.66 8.18
C PHE A 285 14.63 -13.23 7.43
N PHE A 286 14.70 -11.98 6.97
CA PHE A 286 15.77 -11.49 6.08
C PHE A 286 16.75 -10.52 6.74
N GLY A 287 16.49 -10.17 7.99
CA GLY A 287 17.32 -9.22 8.74
C GLY A 287 17.04 -7.75 8.37
N PRO A 288 17.86 -6.81 8.90
CA PRO A 288 17.57 -5.38 8.84
C PRO A 288 18.03 -4.67 7.55
N LEU A 289 18.81 -5.31 6.66
CA LEU A 289 19.35 -4.66 5.46
C LEU A 289 18.24 -4.24 4.49
N HIS A 290 18.14 -2.95 4.22
CA HIS A 290 17.03 -2.36 3.48
C HIS A 290 16.89 -2.85 2.05
N ARG A 291 18.00 -3.13 1.36
CA ARG A 291 17.93 -3.67 -0.01
C ARG A 291 17.16 -4.99 -0.09
N THR A 292 17.43 -5.90 0.82
CA THR A 292 16.74 -7.20 0.91
C THR A 292 15.32 -7.02 1.45
N LEU A 293 15.18 -6.19 2.49
CA LEU A 293 13.93 -5.97 3.18
C LEU A 293 12.87 -5.32 2.28
N LEU A 294 13.25 -4.36 1.43
CA LEU A 294 12.34 -3.70 0.47
C LEU A 294 11.76 -4.70 -0.52
N ILE A 295 12.60 -5.55 -1.12
CA ILE A 295 12.14 -6.55 -2.11
C ILE A 295 11.26 -7.61 -1.44
N ALA A 296 11.73 -8.14 -0.29
CA ALA A 296 10.99 -9.15 0.45
C ALA A 296 9.63 -8.63 0.92
N SER A 297 9.59 -7.40 1.45
CA SER A 297 8.36 -6.77 1.91
C SER A 297 7.41 -6.45 0.75
N ALA A 298 7.91 -6.01 -0.40
CA ALA A 298 7.08 -5.75 -1.57
C ALA A 298 6.34 -7.02 -2.03
N LEU A 299 7.06 -8.14 -2.18
CA LEU A 299 6.46 -9.40 -2.59
C LEU A 299 5.49 -9.97 -1.53
N ALA A 300 5.88 -9.96 -0.27
CA ALA A 300 5.01 -10.43 0.81
C ALA A 300 3.76 -9.55 0.97
N GLY A 301 3.90 -8.23 0.83
CA GLY A 301 2.78 -7.30 0.84
C GLY A 301 1.81 -7.52 -0.32
N ALA A 302 2.34 -7.78 -1.53
CA ALA A 302 1.54 -8.14 -2.69
C ALA A 302 0.71 -9.40 -2.43
N ILE A 303 1.33 -10.46 -1.94
CA ILE A 303 0.66 -11.73 -1.61
C ILE A 303 -0.42 -11.51 -0.55
N LEU A 304 -0.07 -10.84 0.55
CA LEU A 304 -1.00 -10.56 1.65
C LEU A 304 -2.24 -9.81 1.17
N MET A 305 -2.06 -8.79 0.32
CA MET A 305 -3.18 -7.98 -0.13
C MET A 305 -4.10 -8.72 -1.08
N VAL A 306 -3.57 -9.56 -1.99
CA VAL A 306 -4.42 -10.39 -2.84
C VAL A 306 -5.18 -11.43 -2.01
N LEU A 307 -4.56 -12.03 -1.00
CA LEU A 307 -5.23 -12.94 -0.06
C LEU A 307 -6.33 -12.22 0.73
N ALA A 308 -6.08 -10.99 1.21
CA ALA A 308 -7.07 -10.18 1.90
C ALA A 308 -8.25 -9.82 0.98
N ASP A 309 -7.99 -9.52 -0.30
CA ASP A 309 -9.04 -9.29 -1.30
C ASP A 309 -9.88 -10.55 -1.58
N ILE A 310 -9.26 -11.71 -1.67
CA ILE A 310 -9.98 -12.99 -1.80
C ILE A 310 -10.85 -13.23 -0.56
N ALA A 311 -10.29 -13.07 0.64
CA ALA A 311 -11.03 -13.22 1.89
C ALA A 311 -12.20 -12.24 1.98
N SER A 312 -12.01 -10.98 1.56
CA SER A 312 -13.06 -9.97 1.56
C SER A 312 -14.29 -10.35 0.73
N ARG A 313 -14.10 -11.15 -0.32
CA ARG A 313 -15.17 -11.64 -1.22
C ARG A 313 -15.81 -12.94 -0.78
N LEU A 314 -15.14 -13.72 0.08
CA LEU A 314 -15.63 -15.03 0.51
C LEU A 314 -16.32 -15.00 1.86
N LEU A 315 -15.93 -14.12 2.77
CA LEU A 315 -16.37 -14.15 4.17
C LEU A 315 -17.88 -13.91 4.34
N ILE A 316 -18.50 -13.06 3.54
CA ILE A 316 -19.94 -12.72 3.63
C ILE A 316 -20.58 -12.72 2.23
N ALA A 317 -20.31 -13.74 1.41
CA ALA A 317 -20.93 -13.85 0.09
C ALA A 317 -22.48 -13.83 0.17
N PRO A 318 -23.21 -13.16 -0.75
CA PRO A 318 -22.73 -12.50 -1.96
C PRO A 318 -22.18 -11.07 -1.76
N GLN A 319 -22.24 -10.50 -0.57
CA GLN A 319 -21.69 -9.18 -0.29
C GLN A 319 -20.17 -9.27 -0.10
N SER A 320 -19.43 -8.27 -0.57
CA SER A 320 -17.99 -8.16 -0.32
C SER A 320 -17.72 -7.24 0.87
N LEU A 321 -16.90 -7.72 1.82
CA LEU A 321 -16.40 -6.85 2.89
C LEU A 321 -15.39 -5.84 2.33
N PRO A 322 -15.31 -4.63 2.88
CA PRO A 322 -14.17 -3.75 2.61
C PRO A 322 -12.85 -4.42 2.99
N VAL A 323 -11.86 -4.35 2.12
CA VAL A 323 -10.57 -5.03 2.34
C VAL A 323 -9.81 -4.47 3.54
N GLY A 324 -9.97 -3.17 3.85
CA GLY A 324 -9.39 -2.54 5.03
C GLY A 324 -9.91 -3.14 6.35
N VAL A 325 -11.17 -3.59 6.38
CA VAL A 325 -11.69 -4.33 7.54
C VAL A 325 -10.99 -5.67 7.69
N VAL A 326 -10.79 -6.41 6.59
CA VAL A 326 -10.09 -7.71 6.62
C VAL A 326 -8.65 -7.54 7.09
N THR A 327 -7.93 -6.55 6.54
CA THR A 327 -6.53 -6.30 6.95
C THR A 327 -6.43 -5.87 8.41
N ALA A 328 -7.39 -5.10 8.94
CA ALA A 328 -7.44 -4.72 10.35
C ALA A 328 -7.75 -5.91 11.26
N LEU A 329 -8.73 -6.74 10.91
CA LEU A 329 -9.09 -7.94 11.70
C LEU A 329 -7.95 -8.95 11.81
N VAL A 330 -7.10 -9.05 10.80
CA VAL A 330 -5.90 -9.90 10.83
C VAL A 330 -4.71 -9.17 11.46
N GLY A 331 -4.52 -7.90 11.10
CA GLY A 331 -3.35 -7.12 11.51
C GLY A 331 -3.33 -6.77 13.00
N VAL A 332 -4.48 -6.37 13.58
CA VAL A 332 -4.55 -5.97 15.00
C VAL A 332 -4.20 -7.12 15.95
N PRO A 333 -4.80 -8.32 15.84
CA PRO A 333 -4.44 -9.44 16.70
C PRO A 333 -2.97 -9.87 16.54
N PHE A 334 -2.49 -9.93 15.29
CA PHE A 334 -1.09 -10.25 15.01
C PHE A 334 -0.14 -9.25 15.69
N PHE A 335 -0.44 -7.98 15.60
CA PHE A 335 0.36 -6.92 16.21
C PHE A 335 0.31 -6.95 17.74
N ALA A 336 -0.86 -7.22 18.32
CA ALA A 336 -1.01 -7.40 19.77
C ALA A 336 -0.14 -8.54 20.31
N VAL A 337 -0.06 -9.66 19.56
CA VAL A 337 0.84 -10.78 19.92
C VAL A 337 2.31 -10.37 19.87
N ILE A 338 2.74 -9.57 18.87
CA ILE A 338 4.10 -9.08 18.76
C ILE A 338 4.45 -8.22 19.99
N ILE A 339 3.60 -7.26 20.35
CA ILE A 339 3.81 -6.38 21.51
C ILE A 339 3.89 -7.21 22.80
N TYR A 340 2.97 -8.15 22.99
CA TYR A 340 2.96 -9.00 24.18
C TYR A 340 4.25 -9.80 24.32
N ARG A 341 4.75 -10.38 23.23
CA ARG A 341 6.01 -11.14 23.24
C ARG A 341 7.25 -10.28 23.41
N SER A 342 7.25 -9.04 22.96
CA SER A 342 8.39 -8.13 23.11
C SER A 342 8.55 -7.62 24.55
N ARG A 343 7.48 -7.63 25.35
CA ARG A 343 7.47 -7.24 26.76
C ARG A 343 8.19 -8.25 27.67
N ASN A 344 8.33 -9.49 27.21
CA ASN A 344 8.92 -10.58 27.99
C ASN A 344 10.40 -10.85 27.61
N LYS A 345 11.02 -9.96 26.83
CA LYS A 345 12.45 -9.94 26.56
C LYS A 345 13.07 -8.67 27.11
#